data_6523931c893d8ad81dec6de96061dd19
#
_entry.id   6523931c893d8ad81dec6de96061dd19
#
_cell.length_a   1.000
_cell.length_b   1.000
_cell.length_c   1.000
_cell.angle_alpha   90.00
_cell.angle_beta   90.00
_cell.angle_gamma   90.00
#
_symmetry.space_group_name_H-M   'P 1'
#
loop_
_entity.id
_entity.type
_entity.pdbx_description
1 polymer ?
#
loop_
_entity_poly.entity_id
_entity_poly.type
_entity_poly.pdbx_seq_one_letter_code
_entity_poly.pdbx_strand_id
1 'polypeptide(L)'
;MKSFKRVLFFASVLFSLNGNAQDSKVMQEAFAKSFMAEDKGDYKNALQAIQSIYSDKSYLVNLRIGWLSYLNKDFVNSVVYYKKAIALMPTATEPLWGLCNPLVAQEKWVELENNYKLIIRFDPKNSLVNYRLGMIYFYRKNYVEAIKYFDVTLTLFPLDYDAITMSAWTNYYLGKKEEAKVLFNRVLLMYQLDASAIEGLALCNKKS
;
A
#
# COMPACT_ATOMS: atom_id res chain seq x y z
N MET A 1 -11.46 2.21 -12.15
CA MET A 1 -11.41 2.33 -10.68
C MET A 1 -12.78 1.96 -10.11
N LYS A 2 -13.09 0.66 -10.06
CA LYS A 2 -14.36 0.19 -9.49
C LYS A 2 -14.15 -0.11 -8.01
N SER A 3 -14.79 0.70 -7.20
CA SER A 3 -15.36 0.42 -5.87
C SER A 3 -14.71 -0.71 -5.08
N PHE A 4 -13.85 -0.33 -4.13
CA PHE A 4 -13.48 -1.13 -2.95
C PHE A 4 -14.69 -1.27 -1.97
N LYS A 5 -15.87 -1.18 -2.54
CA LYS A 5 -17.17 -1.34 -1.86
C LYS A 5 -17.42 -2.84 -1.73
N ARG A 6 -17.41 -3.34 -0.49
CA ARG A 6 -17.88 -4.65 -0.06
C ARG A 6 -16.87 -5.79 -0.12
N VAL A 7 -15.86 -5.75 0.72
CA VAL A 7 -15.37 -6.97 1.38
C VAL A 7 -15.33 -6.70 2.87
N LEU A 8 -16.48 -6.65 3.50
CA LEU A 8 -16.59 -7.02 4.90
C LEU A 8 -16.49 -8.55 4.95
N PHE A 9 -15.26 -9.04 4.93
CA PHE A 9 -15.02 -10.38 5.44
C PHE A 9 -15.37 -10.32 6.92
N PHE A 10 -16.47 -10.98 7.29
CA PHE A 10 -16.73 -11.40 8.64
C PHE A 10 -15.62 -12.39 9.05
N ALA A 11 -14.43 -11.86 9.38
CA ALA A 11 -13.56 -12.57 10.27
C ALA A 11 -14.35 -12.66 11.57
N SER A 12 -14.83 -13.86 11.90
CA SER A 12 -15.37 -14.20 13.20
C SER A 12 -14.25 -14.08 14.24
N VAL A 13 -13.87 -12.86 14.56
CA VAL A 13 -13.19 -12.56 15.80
C VAL A 13 -14.25 -12.75 16.85
N LEU A 14 -14.19 -13.89 17.53
CA LEU A 14 -14.89 -14.12 18.78
C LEU A 14 -14.41 -13.05 19.78
N PHE A 15 -14.96 -11.85 19.64
CA PHE A 15 -15.01 -10.90 20.72
C PHE A 15 -15.86 -11.56 21.80
N SER A 16 -15.27 -11.79 22.96
CA SER A 16 -16.01 -12.04 24.16
C SER A 16 -16.97 -10.83 24.35
N LEU A 17 -18.18 -10.99 23.81
CA LEU A 17 -19.28 -10.05 23.92
C LEU A 17 -19.83 -10.10 25.37
N ASN A 18 -19.05 -9.60 26.32
CA ASN A 18 -19.55 -9.17 27.62
C ASN A 18 -19.94 -7.67 27.61
N GLY A 19 -20.22 -7.12 26.41
CA GLY A 19 -20.85 -5.81 26.25
C GLY A 19 -22.36 -5.99 26.22
N ASN A 20 -23.10 -5.10 26.93
CA ASN A 20 -24.55 -5.08 26.91
C ASN A 20 -25.06 -5.01 25.46
N ALA A 21 -26.16 -5.71 25.14
CA ALA A 21 -26.81 -5.68 23.82
C ALA A 21 -27.10 -4.24 23.34
N GLN A 22 -27.27 -3.31 24.26
CA GLN A 22 -27.47 -1.89 24.02
C GLN A 22 -26.22 -1.21 23.45
N ASP A 23 -25.01 -1.55 23.92
CA ASP A 23 -23.74 -1.00 23.40
C ASP A 23 -23.50 -1.47 21.97
N SER A 24 -23.86 -2.74 21.67
CA SER A 24 -23.80 -3.29 20.33
C SER A 24 -24.72 -2.56 19.35
N LYS A 25 -25.94 -2.21 19.77
CA LYS A 25 -26.91 -1.49 18.96
C LYS A 25 -26.44 -0.06 18.66
N VAL A 26 -25.95 0.64 19.66
CA VAL A 26 -25.40 2.01 19.52
C VAL A 26 -24.23 2.02 18.53
N MET A 27 -23.33 1.03 18.61
CA MET A 27 -22.21 0.89 17.68
C MET A 27 -22.71 0.64 16.25
N GLN A 28 -23.68 -0.27 16.06
CA GLN A 28 -24.26 -0.57 14.74
C GLN A 28 -24.90 0.67 14.12
N GLU A 29 -25.67 1.44 14.89
CA GLU A 29 -26.31 2.68 14.43
C GLU A 29 -25.26 3.74 14.01
N ALA A 30 -24.20 3.93 14.81
CA ALA A 30 -23.13 4.87 14.49
C ALA A 30 -22.38 4.47 13.21
N PHE A 31 -22.05 3.18 13.03
CA PHE A 31 -21.42 2.68 11.81
C PHE A 31 -22.35 2.84 10.60
N ALA A 32 -23.65 2.51 10.73
CA ALA A 32 -24.64 2.70 9.66
C ALA A 32 -24.72 4.17 9.23
N LYS A 33 -24.84 5.11 10.17
CA LYS A 33 -24.83 6.56 9.89
C LYS A 33 -23.53 6.98 9.19
N SER A 34 -22.40 6.48 9.65
CA SER A 34 -21.10 6.78 9.08
C SER A 34 -20.99 6.29 7.61
N PHE A 35 -21.45 5.08 7.30
CA PHE A 35 -21.43 4.55 5.93
C PHE A 35 -22.39 5.33 5.02
N MET A 36 -23.59 5.67 5.52
CA MET A 36 -24.55 6.48 4.76
C MET A 36 -24.01 7.87 4.41
N ALA A 37 -23.27 8.50 5.32
CA ALA A 37 -22.64 9.79 5.11
C ALA A 37 -21.45 9.68 4.13
N GLU A 38 -20.61 8.65 4.28
CA GLU A 38 -19.51 8.38 3.34
C GLU A 38 -20.01 8.15 1.91
N ASP A 39 -21.08 7.39 1.74
CA ASP A 39 -21.67 7.14 0.40
C ASP A 39 -22.12 8.42 -0.31
N LYS A 40 -22.42 9.47 0.47
CA LYS A 40 -22.75 10.81 -0.04
C LYS A 40 -21.50 11.72 -0.19
N GLY A 41 -20.32 11.24 0.17
CA GLY A 41 -19.09 12.04 0.21
C GLY A 41 -19.01 12.99 1.41
N ASP A 42 -19.92 12.89 2.38
CA ASP A 42 -19.95 13.71 3.58
C ASP A 42 -19.06 13.10 4.68
N TYR A 43 -17.76 13.22 4.47
CA TYR A 43 -16.77 12.61 5.38
C TYR A 43 -16.76 13.24 6.76
N LYS A 44 -17.16 14.51 6.87
CA LYS A 44 -17.26 15.22 8.15
C LYS A 44 -18.34 14.59 9.06
N ASN A 45 -19.55 14.40 8.53
CA ASN A 45 -20.63 13.76 9.27
C ASN A 45 -20.36 12.27 9.50
N ALA A 46 -19.68 11.59 8.54
CA ALA A 46 -19.23 10.22 8.70
C ALA A 46 -18.26 10.08 9.90
N LEU A 47 -17.29 10.98 10.03
CA LEU A 47 -16.36 11.05 11.16
C LEU A 47 -17.11 11.33 12.47
N GLN A 48 -17.99 12.32 12.49
CA GLN A 48 -18.76 12.70 13.69
C GLN A 48 -19.58 11.52 14.22
N ALA A 49 -20.20 10.74 13.33
CA ALA A 49 -20.97 9.56 13.71
C ALA A 49 -20.10 8.51 14.45
N ILE A 50 -18.87 8.27 13.97
CA ILE A 50 -17.95 7.33 14.62
C ILE A 50 -17.31 7.91 15.88
N GLN A 51 -17.02 9.21 15.89
CA GLN A 51 -16.46 9.89 17.06
C GLN A 51 -17.43 9.87 18.24
N SER A 52 -18.75 9.82 18.02
CA SER A 52 -19.74 9.74 19.11
C SER A 52 -19.64 8.44 19.93
N ILE A 53 -19.03 7.41 19.38
CA ILE A 53 -18.79 6.10 20.02
C ILE A 53 -17.30 5.82 20.23
N TYR A 54 -16.48 6.87 20.23
CA TYR A 54 -15.03 6.70 20.26
C TYR A 54 -14.56 5.95 21.51
N SER A 55 -13.71 4.97 21.27
CA SER A 55 -12.92 4.31 22.29
C SER A 55 -11.52 4.05 21.72
N ASP A 56 -10.50 4.44 22.47
CA ASP A 56 -9.08 4.19 22.12
C ASP A 56 -8.74 2.70 22.05
N LYS A 57 -9.52 1.86 22.75
CA LYS A 57 -9.39 0.39 22.79
C LYS A 57 -10.17 -0.33 21.69
N SER A 58 -10.93 0.38 20.88
CA SER A 58 -11.71 -0.23 19.81
C SER A 58 -10.91 -0.25 18.48
N TYR A 59 -10.49 -1.43 18.06
CA TYR A 59 -9.83 -1.64 16.76
C TYR A 59 -10.68 -1.09 15.61
N LEU A 60 -11.96 -1.48 15.56
CA LEU A 60 -12.87 -1.10 14.46
C LEU A 60 -13.07 0.41 14.37
N VAL A 61 -13.24 1.08 15.52
CA VAL A 61 -13.42 2.53 15.56
C VAL A 61 -12.17 3.26 15.12
N ASN A 62 -10.98 2.86 15.60
CA ASN A 62 -9.72 3.45 15.17
C ASN A 62 -9.46 3.23 13.67
N LEU A 63 -9.70 2.01 13.17
CA LEU A 63 -9.57 1.70 11.75
C LEU A 63 -10.50 2.58 10.89
N ARG A 64 -11.76 2.72 11.31
CA ARG A 64 -12.76 3.52 10.61
C ARG A 64 -12.43 5.01 10.60
N ILE A 65 -11.99 5.57 11.73
CA ILE A 65 -11.55 6.97 11.81
C ILE A 65 -10.32 7.19 10.92
N GLY A 66 -9.35 6.25 10.92
CA GLY A 66 -8.19 6.31 10.05
C GLY A 66 -8.57 6.46 8.58
N TRP A 67 -9.52 5.65 8.11
CA TRP A 67 -10.04 5.70 6.76
C TRP A 67 -10.77 7.01 6.44
N LEU A 68 -11.71 7.40 7.28
CA LEU A 68 -12.50 8.63 7.06
C LEU A 68 -11.64 9.89 7.13
N SER A 69 -10.64 9.91 8.01
CA SER A 69 -9.68 11.02 8.07
C SER A 69 -8.88 11.12 6.77
N TYR A 70 -8.47 9.98 6.19
CA TYR A 70 -7.82 9.96 4.87
C TYR A 70 -8.73 10.54 3.78
N LEU A 71 -9.99 10.11 3.71
CA LEU A 71 -10.96 10.61 2.74
C LEU A 71 -11.22 12.11 2.92
N ASN A 72 -11.23 12.58 4.17
CA ASN A 72 -11.37 14.00 4.52
C ASN A 72 -10.08 14.81 4.35
N LYS A 73 -9.01 14.19 3.80
CA LYS A 73 -7.67 14.78 3.60
C LYS A 73 -6.96 15.20 4.89
N ASP A 74 -7.42 14.75 6.04
CA ASP A 74 -6.74 14.88 7.32
C ASP A 74 -5.74 13.72 7.48
N PHE A 75 -4.65 13.79 6.73
CA PHE A 75 -3.65 12.74 6.65
C PHE A 75 -2.92 12.55 7.99
N VAL A 76 -2.79 13.59 8.80
CA VAL A 76 -2.14 13.52 10.11
C VAL A 76 -2.93 12.63 11.04
N ASN A 77 -4.22 12.90 11.22
CA ASN A 77 -5.09 12.08 12.05
C ASN A 77 -5.27 10.67 11.46
N SER A 78 -5.35 10.53 10.15
CA SER A 78 -5.40 9.22 9.50
C SER A 78 -4.23 8.33 9.94
N VAL A 79 -2.99 8.84 9.91
CA VAL A 79 -1.80 8.11 10.38
C VAL A 79 -1.91 7.74 11.85
N VAL A 80 -2.36 8.68 12.71
CA VAL A 80 -2.51 8.44 14.16
C VAL A 80 -3.46 7.27 14.41
N TYR A 81 -4.64 7.29 13.79
CA TYR A 81 -5.67 6.28 14.05
C TYR A 81 -5.33 4.91 13.44
N TYR A 82 -4.71 4.85 12.27
CA TYR A 82 -4.20 3.58 11.75
C TYR A 82 -3.10 2.98 12.66
N LYS A 83 -2.19 3.81 13.18
CA LYS A 83 -1.18 3.33 14.15
C LYS A 83 -1.81 2.80 15.44
N LYS A 84 -2.89 3.42 15.94
CA LYS A 84 -3.66 2.88 17.07
C LYS A 84 -4.29 1.53 16.73
N ALA A 85 -4.88 1.39 15.54
CA ALA A 85 -5.44 0.11 15.10
C ALA A 85 -4.36 -0.98 15.01
N ILE A 86 -3.17 -0.67 14.46
CA ILE A 86 -2.02 -1.59 14.41
C ILE A 86 -1.60 -2.02 15.83
N ALA A 87 -1.54 -1.08 16.77
CA ALA A 87 -1.16 -1.39 18.16
C ALA A 87 -2.16 -2.32 18.85
N LEU A 88 -3.45 -2.20 18.53
CA LEU A 88 -4.52 -3.04 19.09
C LEU A 88 -4.55 -4.44 18.46
N MET A 89 -4.23 -4.57 17.18
CA MET A 89 -4.19 -5.83 16.46
C MET A 89 -2.93 -5.92 15.57
N PRO A 90 -1.76 -6.22 16.14
CA PRO A 90 -0.48 -6.17 15.42
C PRO A 90 -0.34 -7.17 14.26
N THR A 91 -1.18 -8.22 14.23
CA THR A 91 -1.20 -9.22 13.17
C THR A 91 -2.19 -8.90 12.04
N ALA A 92 -3.04 -7.90 12.23
CA ALA A 92 -3.98 -7.48 11.19
C ALA A 92 -3.25 -6.67 10.12
N THR A 93 -3.41 -7.06 8.86
CA THR A 93 -2.76 -6.38 7.73
C THR A 93 -3.57 -5.20 7.20
N GLU A 94 -4.87 -5.16 7.47
CA GLU A 94 -5.78 -4.13 6.98
C GLU A 94 -5.34 -2.68 7.35
N PRO A 95 -5.00 -2.36 8.62
CA PRO A 95 -4.55 -1.02 8.96
C PRO A 95 -3.15 -0.70 8.40
N LEU A 96 -2.30 -1.70 8.14
CA LEU A 96 -1.03 -1.50 7.44
C LEU A 96 -1.28 -1.00 6.00
N TRP A 97 -2.24 -1.61 5.30
CA TRP A 97 -2.64 -1.15 3.97
C TRP A 97 -3.27 0.25 4.02
N GLY A 98 -4.14 0.49 4.98
CA GLY A 98 -4.76 1.81 5.19
C GLY A 98 -3.74 2.92 5.42
N LEU A 99 -2.67 2.61 6.15
CA LEU A 99 -1.61 3.56 6.50
C LEU A 99 -0.76 3.99 5.29
N CYS A 100 -0.70 3.19 4.21
CA CYS A 100 0.15 3.52 3.06
C CYS A 100 -0.23 4.87 2.42
N ASN A 101 -1.51 5.09 2.14
CA ASN A 101 -1.95 6.28 1.42
C ASN A 101 -1.69 7.60 2.16
N PRO A 102 -2.04 7.74 3.45
CA PRO A 102 -1.75 8.97 4.19
C PRO A 102 -0.25 9.20 4.40
N LEU A 103 0.59 8.16 4.42
CA LEU A 103 2.04 8.31 4.45
C LEU A 103 2.58 8.83 3.11
N VAL A 104 2.06 8.33 1.98
CA VAL A 104 2.39 8.85 0.64
C VAL A 104 1.98 10.32 0.53
N ALA A 105 0.76 10.68 0.95
CA ALA A 105 0.26 12.04 0.88
C ALA A 105 1.06 13.04 1.71
N GLN A 106 1.78 12.55 2.74
CA GLN A 106 2.67 13.36 3.59
C GLN A 106 4.15 13.22 3.21
N GLU A 107 4.46 12.50 2.14
CA GLU A 107 5.84 12.21 1.69
C GLU A 107 6.72 11.56 2.79
N LYS A 108 6.10 10.81 3.71
CA LYS A 108 6.80 10.13 4.81
C LYS A 108 7.43 8.81 4.35
N TRP A 109 8.37 8.91 3.43
CA TRP A 109 8.96 7.76 2.73
C TRP A 109 9.64 6.75 3.65
N VAL A 110 10.25 7.19 4.75
CA VAL A 110 10.90 6.28 5.72
C VAL A 110 9.85 5.47 6.48
N GLU A 111 8.77 6.13 6.92
CA GLU A 111 7.67 5.44 7.61
C GLU A 111 6.95 4.48 6.66
N LEU A 112 6.75 4.90 5.40
CA LEU A 112 6.13 4.07 4.36
C LEU A 112 6.96 2.81 4.07
N GLU A 113 8.28 2.96 3.93
CA GLU A 113 9.19 1.81 3.75
C GLU A 113 9.07 0.82 4.92
N ASN A 114 9.09 1.32 6.16
CA ASN A 114 8.95 0.46 7.33
C ASN A 114 7.59 -0.24 7.34
N ASN A 115 6.53 0.46 6.95
CA ASN A 115 5.19 -0.12 6.84
C ASN A 115 5.12 -1.20 5.74
N TYR A 116 5.72 -0.98 4.58
CA TYR A 116 5.82 -2.01 3.52
C TYR A 116 6.62 -3.23 3.99
N LYS A 117 7.71 -3.02 4.73
CA LYS A 117 8.47 -4.13 5.33
C LYS A 117 7.64 -4.95 6.31
N LEU A 118 6.72 -4.33 7.05
CA LEU A 118 5.76 -5.05 7.88
C LEU A 118 4.79 -5.86 7.03
N ILE A 119 4.25 -5.30 5.94
CA ILE A 119 3.33 -6.02 5.05
C ILE A 119 4.00 -7.27 4.47
N ILE A 120 5.24 -7.17 3.95
CA ILE A 120 5.93 -8.33 3.37
C ILE A 120 6.37 -9.38 4.40
N ARG A 121 6.38 -9.07 5.70
CA ARG A 121 6.55 -10.10 6.75
C ARG A 121 5.36 -11.05 6.82
N PHE A 122 4.16 -10.57 6.51
CA PHE A 122 2.94 -11.39 6.46
C PHE A 122 2.72 -12.01 5.08
N ASP A 123 3.09 -11.29 4.02
CA ASP A 123 2.96 -11.74 2.64
C ASP A 123 4.25 -11.43 1.85
N PRO A 124 5.30 -12.27 1.99
CA PRO A 124 6.59 -12.08 1.33
C PRO A 124 6.52 -12.02 -0.20
N LYS A 125 5.48 -12.61 -0.78
CA LYS A 125 5.24 -12.64 -2.23
C LYS A 125 4.28 -11.57 -2.71
N ASN A 126 3.99 -10.56 -1.91
CA ASN A 126 3.16 -9.45 -2.35
C ASN A 126 3.87 -8.65 -3.44
N SER A 127 3.49 -8.87 -4.70
CA SER A 127 4.16 -8.27 -5.85
C SER A 127 4.12 -6.74 -5.83
N LEU A 128 2.96 -6.16 -5.47
CA LEU A 128 2.79 -4.71 -5.41
C LEU A 128 3.72 -4.07 -4.37
N VAL A 129 3.82 -4.67 -3.18
CA VAL A 129 4.66 -4.11 -2.11
C VAL A 129 6.14 -4.32 -2.43
N ASN A 130 6.51 -5.48 -2.98
CA ASN A 130 7.89 -5.71 -3.46
C ASN A 130 8.25 -4.69 -4.55
N TYR A 131 7.41 -4.49 -5.56
CA TYR A 131 7.66 -3.46 -6.57
C TYR A 131 7.87 -2.06 -5.94
N ARG A 132 7.00 -1.65 -5.03
CA ARG A 132 7.10 -0.34 -4.35
C ARG A 132 8.35 -0.19 -3.50
N LEU A 133 8.77 -1.24 -2.80
CA LEU A 133 10.04 -1.25 -2.08
C LEU A 133 11.22 -1.13 -3.05
N GLY A 134 11.20 -1.88 -4.16
CA GLY A 134 12.19 -1.75 -5.23
C GLY A 134 12.30 -0.30 -5.72
N MET A 135 11.17 0.37 -5.95
CA MET A 135 11.13 1.78 -6.36
C MET A 135 11.75 2.71 -5.31
N ILE A 136 11.43 2.53 -4.03
CA ILE A 136 12.01 3.35 -2.94
C ILE A 136 13.54 3.21 -2.93
N TYR A 137 14.05 2.00 -3.03
CA TYR A 137 15.50 1.76 -3.06
C TYR A 137 16.14 2.27 -4.34
N PHE A 138 15.49 2.13 -5.50
CA PHE A 138 15.96 2.65 -6.77
C PHE A 138 16.16 4.17 -6.73
N TYR A 139 15.17 4.93 -6.28
CA TYR A 139 15.28 6.39 -6.19
C TYR A 139 16.30 6.86 -5.15
N ARG A 140 16.60 6.05 -4.16
CA ARG A 140 17.72 6.26 -3.23
C ARG A 140 19.07 5.80 -3.80
N LYS A 141 19.11 5.37 -5.06
CA LYS A 141 20.31 4.82 -5.74
C LYS A 141 20.90 3.57 -5.05
N ASN A 142 20.14 2.92 -4.20
CA ASN A 142 20.50 1.63 -3.62
C ASN A 142 20.05 0.50 -4.55
N TYR A 143 20.72 0.40 -5.68
CA TYR A 143 20.36 -0.53 -6.76
C TYR A 143 20.52 -2.00 -6.35
N VAL A 144 21.44 -2.28 -5.43
CA VAL A 144 21.65 -3.64 -4.89
C VAL A 144 20.44 -4.15 -4.13
N GLU A 145 19.81 -3.27 -3.34
CA GLU A 145 18.57 -3.65 -2.66
C GLU A 145 17.37 -3.60 -3.61
N ALA A 146 17.31 -2.61 -4.51
CA ALA A 146 16.19 -2.46 -5.44
C ALA A 146 15.95 -3.71 -6.28
N ILE A 147 17.02 -4.30 -6.85
CA ILE A 147 16.90 -5.45 -7.74
C ILE A 147 16.30 -6.67 -7.03
N LYS A 148 16.61 -6.89 -5.73
CA LYS A 148 16.07 -8.01 -4.96
C LYS A 148 14.54 -7.99 -4.91
N TYR A 149 13.97 -6.80 -4.73
CA TYR A 149 12.53 -6.62 -4.67
C TYR A 149 11.85 -6.70 -6.04
N PHE A 150 12.48 -6.16 -7.07
CA PHE A 150 11.98 -6.31 -8.44
C PHE A 150 12.01 -7.77 -8.91
N ASP A 151 13.03 -8.54 -8.53
CA ASP A 151 13.14 -9.96 -8.86
C ASP A 151 12.01 -10.79 -8.28
N VAL A 152 11.53 -10.46 -7.06
CA VAL A 152 10.33 -11.10 -6.50
C VAL A 152 9.11 -10.84 -7.38
N THR A 153 8.91 -9.59 -7.81
CA THR A 153 7.82 -9.23 -8.71
C THR A 153 7.90 -9.97 -10.03
N LEU A 154 9.09 -10.01 -10.65
CA LEU A 154 9.31 -10.68 -11.93
C LEU A 154 9.20 -12.21 -11.84
N THR A 155 9.51 -12.81 -10.69
CA THR A 155 9.29 -14.24 -10.45
C THR A 155 7.81 -14.60 -10.51
N LEU A 156 6.94 -13.70 -10.03
CA LEU A 156 5.49 -13.91 -10.00
C LEU A 156 4.82 -13.47 -11.29
N PHE A 157 5.29 -12.38 -11.86
CA PHE A 157 4.75 -11.73 -13.06
C PHE A 157 5.88 -11.43 -14.05
N PRO A 158 6.34 -12.45 -14.82
CA PRO A 158 7.50 -12.33 -15.72
C PRO A 158 7.31 -11.31 -16.84
N LEU A 159 6.07 -10.92 -17.14
CA LEU A 159 5.72 -9.95 -18.18
C LEU A 159 5.18 -8.63 -17.61
N ASP A 160 5.39 -8.36 -16.31
CA ASP A 160 5.05 -7.07 -15.74
C ASP A 160 5.97 -5.99 -16.32
N TYR A 161 5.37 -5.08 -17.10
CA TYR A 161 6.11 -4.04 -17.83
C TYR A 161 6.91 -3.15 -16.89
N ASP A 162 6.30 -2.68 -15.81
CA ASP A 162 6.93 -1.76 -14.88
C ASP A 162 8.12 -2.43 -14.17
N ALA A 163 7.94 -3.67 -13.72
CA ALA A 163 9.00 -4.41 -13.05
C ALA A 163 10.15 -4.75 -13.99
N ILE A 164 9.88 -5.15 -15.27
CA ILE A 164 10.93 -5.40 -16.27
C ILE A 164 11.73 -4.12 -16.52
N THR A 165 11.04 -3.00 -16.76
CA THR A 165 11.67 -1.71 -17.07
C THR A 165 12.54 -1.24 -15.92
N MET A 166 12.02 -1.29 -14.68
CA MET A 166 12.77 -0.89 -13.51
C MET A 166 13.95 -1.82 -13.20
N SER A 167 13.79 -3.13 -13.43
CA SER A 167 14.91 -4.08 -13.32
C SER A 167 15.98 -3.83 -14.36
N ALA A 168 15.60 -3.49 -15.60
CA ALA A 168 16.53 -3.15 -16.66
C ALA A 168 17.40 -1.93 -16.28
N TRP A 169 16.77 -0.86 -15.88
CA TRP A 169 17.48 0.32 -15.41
C TRP A 169 18.32 0.07 -14.16
N THR A 170 17.82 -0.75 -13.23
CA THR A 170 18.59 -1.13 -12.03
C THR A 170 19.86 -1.88 -12.40
N ASN A 171 19.77 -2.85 -13.32
CA ASN A 171 20.94 -3.58 -13.82
C ASN A 171 21.92 -2.67 -14.57
N TYR A 172 21.41 -1.72 -15.38
CA TYR A 172 22.24 -0.72 -16.02
C TYR A 172 23.06 0.09 -15.01
N TYR A 173 22.43 0.61 -13.96
CA TYR A 173 23.11 1.38 -12.91
C TYR A 173 24.04 0.53 -12.03
N LEU A 174 23.83 -0.79 -11.95
CA LEU A 174 24.75 -1.74 -11.33
C LEU A 174 25.96 -2.07 -12.21
N GLY A 175 26.03 -1.55 -13.45
CA GLY A 175 27.05 -1.87 -14.42
C GLY A 175 26.84 -3.22 -15.15
N LYS A 176 25.73 -3.91 -14.87
CA LYS A 176 25.35 -5.19 -15.48
C LYS A 176 24.68 -4.96 -16.84
N LYS A 177 25.48 -4.44 -17.80
CA LYS A 177 24.95 -3.98 -19.09
C LYS A 177 24.28 -5.08 -19.91
N GLU A 178 24.80 -6.32 -19.86
CA GLU A 178 24.23 -7.42 -20.63
C GLU A 178 22.88 -7.89 -20.07
N GLU A 179 22.74 -7.98 -18.74
CA GLU A 179 21.46 -8.26 -18.10
C GLU A 179 20.42 -7.16 -18.37
N ALA A 180 20.86 -5.90 -18.35
CA ALA A 180 20.00 -4.77 -18.69
C ALA A 180 19.50 -4.86 -20.14
N LYS A 181 20.37 -5.18 -21.13
CA LYS A 181 19.99 -5.38 -22.53
C LYS A 181 18.92 -6.45 -22.70
N VAL A 182 19.06 -7.57 -22.01
CA VAL A 182 18.07 -8.67 -22.07
C VAL A 182 16.69 -8.15 -21.64
N LEU A 183 16.64 -7.38 -20.55
CA LEU A 183 15.38 -6.85 -20.03
C LEU A 183 14.80 -5.75 -20.92
N PHE A 184 15.62 -4.81 -21.42
CA PHE A 184 15.15 -3.80 -22.36
C PHE A 184 14.62 -4.42 -23.66
N ASN A 185 15.29 -5.45 -24.19
CA ASN A 185 14.78 -6.18 -25.35
C ASN A 185 13.45 -6.87 -25.04
N ARG A 186 13.26 -7.41 -23.82
CA ARG A 186 11.97 -7.97 -23.40
C ARG A 186 10.86 -6.92 -23.40
N VAL A 187 11.14 -5.69 -22.97
CA VAL A 187 10.19 -4.56 -23.09
C VAL A 187 9.82 -4.33 -24.54
N LEU A 188 10.81 -4.29 -25.47
CA LEU A 188 10.57 -4.05 -26.89
C LEU A 188 9.82 -5.18 -27.60
N LEU A 189 9.85 -6.41 -27.09
CA LEU A 189 8.99 -7.49 -27.59
C LEU A 189 7.51 -7.20 -27.32
N MET A 190 7.19 -6.50 -26.24
CA MET A 190 5.81 -6.13 -25.89
C MET A 190 5.42 -4.77 -26.47
N TYR A 191 6.35 -3.82 -26.48
CA TYR A 191 6.14 -2.43 -26.88
C TYR A 191 7.30 -1.95 -27.75
N GLN A 192 7.22 -2.19 -29.05
CA GLN A 192 8.33 -1.99 -30.03
C GLN A 192 8.90 -0.57 -30.06
N LEU A 193 8.11 0.44 -29.71
CA LEU A 193 8.49 1.85 -29.72
C LEU A 193 8.66 2.43 -28.32
N ASP A 194 8.91 1.60 -27.31
CA ASP A 194 9.14 2.07 -25.95
C ASP A 194 10.42 2.91 -25.87
N ALA A 195 10.24 4.21 -25.64
CA ALA A 195 11.33 5.17 -25.63
C ALA A 195 12.36 4.87 -24.53
N SER A 196 11.90 4.41 -23.35
CA SER A 196 12.77 4.09 -22.22
C SER A 196 13.68 2.89 -22.52
N ALA A 197 13.12 1.85 -23.13
CA ALA A 197 13.89 0.67 -23.51
C ALA A 197 14.86 0.96 -24.66
N ILE A 198 14.47 1.76 -25.66
CA ILE A 198 15.33 2.19 -26.75
C ILE A 198 16.52 2.99 -26.20
N GLU A 199 16.27 3.96 -25.31
CA GLU A 199 17.31 4.74 -24.66
C GLU A 199 18.26 3.84 -23.85
N GLY A 200 17.70 2.95 -23.03
CA GLY A 200 18.47 2.02 -22.20
C GLY A 200 19.40 1.13 -23.02
N LEU A 201 18.92 0.58 -24.15
CA LEU A 201 19.76 -0.20 -25.06
C LEU A 201 20.87 0.64 -25.69
N ALA A 202 20.56 1.86 -26.13
CA ALA A 202 21.56 2.76 -26.69
C ALA A 202 22.68 3.06 -25.68
N LEU A 203 22.31 3.30 -24.41
CA LEU A 203 23.27 3.55 -23.33
C LEU A 203 24.11 2.29 -23.01
N CYS A 204 23.50 1.12 -22.99
CA CYS A 204 24.23 -0.13 -22.76
C CYS A 204 25.26 -0.43 -23.87
N ASN A 205 24.99 -0.01 -25.12
CA ASN A 205 25.88 -0.25 -26.26
C ASN A 205 27.02 0.76 -26.40
N LYS A 206 26.97 1.88 -25.65
CA LYS A 206 28.10 2.82 -25.64
C LYS A 206 29.33 2.14 -25.02
N LYS A 207 30.43 2.11 -25.80
CA LYS A 207 31.75 1.70 -25.29
C LYS A 207 32.13 2.69 -24.16
N SER A 208 32.56 2.17 -23.06
CA SER A 208 33.11 2.93 -21.91
C SER A 208 34.44 3.52 -22.32
#